data_955580afdbe706fe6059c8262c83b166
#
_entry.id   955580afdbe706fe6059c8262c83b166
#
_cell.length_a   1.000
_cell.length_b   1.000
_cell.length_c   1.000
_cell.angle_alpha   90.00
_cell.angle_beta   90.00
_cell.angle_gamma   90.00
#
_symmetry.space_group_name_H-M   'P 1'
#
loop_
_entity.id
_entity.type
_entity.pdbx_description
1 polymer ?
#
loop_
_entity_poly.entity_id
_entity_poly.type
_entity_poly.pdbx_seq_one_letter_code
_entity_poly.pdbx_strand_id
1 'polypeptide(L)'
;IVTSDGEAFKLSGRGLDTMEKSRLTINTCWQEVNEELDAGLAFVDDLITGWSVNQSKAVYLSVGKGLSQANIANSIAKSQQNVSKTLTSAKESLLVRFVTRFETIIQKHKE
;
A
#
# COMPACT_ATOMS: atom_id res chain seq x y z
N ILE A 1 3.95 3.32 -3.05
CA ILE A 1 4.83 3.17 -1.89
C ILE A 1 6.21 2.81 -2.37
N VAL A 2 7.12 3.63 -2.02
CA VAL A 2 8.50 3.44 -2.46
C VAL A 2 9.38 3.35 -1.23
N THR A 3 10.20 2.33 -1.19
CA THR A 3 11.20 2.20 -0.14
C THR A 3 12.57 2.36 -0.75
N SER A 4 13.57 2.53 0.09
CA SER A 4 14.95 2.60 -0.39
C SER A 4 15.36 1.29 -1.06
N ASP A 5 14.71 0.21 -0.70
CA ASP A 5 14.91 -1.08 -1.34
C ASP A 5 13.64 -1.43 -2.10
N GLY A 6 13.43 -0.76 -3.23
CA GLY A 6 12.22 -0.94 -4.01
C GLY A 6 11.93 -2.37 -4.41
N GLU A 7 12.94 -3.22 -4.38
CA GLU A 7 12.77 -4.62 -4.72
C GLU A 7 12.16 -5.44 -3.59
N ALA A 8 12.17 -4.91 -2.37
CA ALA A 8 11.67 -5.64 -1.21
C ALA A 8 10.14 -5.69 -1.20
N PHE A 9 9.49 -4.72 -1.82
CA PHE A 9 8.04 -4.65 -1.82
C PHE A 9 7.58 -4.33 -3.24
N LYS A 10 6.92 -5.28 -3.87
CA LYS A 10 6.49 -5.09 -5.24
C LYS A 10 5.30 -5.98 -5.57
N LEU A 11 4.58 -5.58 -6.60
CA LEU A 11 3.50 -6.37 -7.17
C LEU A 11 4.12 -7.45 -8.06
N SER A 12 3.63 -8.67 -7.91
CA SER A 12 4.14 -9.77 -8.70
C SER A 12 3.66 -9.62 -10.15
N GLY A 13 4.51 -9.09 -11.00
CA GLY A 13 4.15 -8.80 -12.38
C GLY A 13 3.86 -10.03 -13.21
N ARG A 14 4.61 -11.08 -12.95
CA ARG A 14 4.39 -12.31 -13.72
C ARG A 14 3.06 -12.95 -13.44
N GLY A 15 2.57 -12.75 -12.22
CA GLY A 15 1.28 -13.26 -11.87
C GLY A 15 0.16 -12.63 -12.67
N LEU A 16 0.37 -11.41 -13.15
CA LEU A 16 -0.64 -10.73 -13.94
C LEU A 16 -0.92 -11.43 -15.26
N ASP A 17 0.10 -12.05 -15.83
CA ASP A 17 -0.03 -12.70 -17.13
C ASP A 17 -0.60 -14.10 -17.06
N THR A 18 -0.30 -14.81 -15.98
CA THR A 18 -0.63 -16.21 -15.85
C THR A 18 -1.66 -16.51 -14.80
N MET A 19 -1.91 -15.57 -13.91
CA MET A 19 -2.85 -15.74 -12.81
C MET A 19 -4.01 -14.81 -12.99
N GLU A 20 -5.12 -15.21 -12.47
CA GLU A 20 -6.33 -14.43 -12.55
C GLU A 20 -6.28 -13.19 -11.70
N LYS A 21 -5.34 -13.14 -10.76
CA LYS A 21 -5.21 -11.99 -9.87
C LYS A 21 -3.77 -11.78 -9.54
N SER A 22 -3.40 -10.53 -9.40
CA SER A 22 -2.07 -10.18 -8.96
C SER A 22 -1.98 -10.27 -7.44
N ARG A 23 -0.78 -10.39 -6.95
CA ARG A 23 -0.51 -10.46 -5.53
C ARG A 23 0.63 -9.55 -5.17
N LEU A 24 0.54 -8.97 -3.99
CA LEU A 24 1.66 -8.29 -3.41
C LEU A 24 2.56 -9.32 -2.75
N THR A 25 3.86 -9.16 -2.95
CA THR A 25 4.83 -10.06 -2.35
C THR A 25 5.93 -9.27 -1.69
N ILE A 26 6.55 -9.88 -0.70
CA ILE A 26 7.73 -9.35 -0.05
C ILE A 26 8.86 -10.31 -0.35
N ASN A 27 9.93 -9.77 -0.88
CA ASN A 27 11.08 -10.59 -1.27
C ASN A 27 12.36 -9.88 -0.85
N THR A 28 12.76 -10.13 0.37
CA THR A 28 13.99 -9.56 0.91
C THR A 28 15.03 -10.66 1.06
N CYS A 29 16.26 -10.27 1.37
CA CYS A 29 17.30 -11.24 1.67
C CYS A 29 17.18 -11.81 3.08
N TRP A 30 16.20 -11.37 3.85
CA TRP A 30 15.98 -11.84 5.21
C TRP A 30 14.77 -12.74 5.26
N GLN A 31 14.98 -14.03 5.32
CA GLN A 31 13.92 -15.03 5.26
C GLN A 31 12.88 -14.82 6.38
N GLU A 32 13.35 -14.57 7.58
CA GLU A 32 12.41 -14.40 8.70
C GLU A 32 11.55 -13.16 8.56
N VAL A 33 12.06 -12.11 7.91
CA VAL A 33 11.26 -10.92 7.63
C VAL A 33 10.17 -11.27 6.65
N ASN A 34 10.50 -12.02 5.61
CA ASN A 34 9.53 -12.42 4.60
C ASN A 34 8.40 -13.23 5.23
N GLU A 35 8.75 -14.15 6.12
CA GLU A 35 7.76 -14.99 6.78
C GLU A 35 6.89 -14.20 7.75
N GLU A 36 7.52 -13.30 8.50
CA GLU A 36 6.80 -12.50 9.48
C GLU A 36 5.76 -11.60 8.83
N LEU A 37 6.07 -11.04 7.68
CA LEU A 37 5.22 -10.08 7.03
C LEU A 37 4.22 -10.69 6.05
N ASP A 38 4.37 -11.96 5.75
CA ASP A 38 3.54 -12.61 4.73
C ASP A 38 2.05 -12.53 5.06
N ALA A 39 1.67 -12.83 6.28
CA ALA A 39 0.27 -12.79 6.68
C ALA A 39 -0.31 -11.39 6.59
N GLY A 40 0.44 -10.40 7.06
CA GLY A 40 0.00 -9.01 6.98
C GLY A 40 -0.16 -8.57 5.54
N LEU A 41 0.75 -9.00 4.68
CA LEU A 41 0.68 -8.65 3.27
C LEU A 41 -0.54 -9.27 2.60
N ALA A 42 -0.94 -10.46 3.02
CA ALA A 42 -2.14 -11.08 2.48
C ALA A 42 -3.38 -10.25 2.81
N PHE A 43 -3.45 -9.71 4.03
CA PHE A 43 -4.54 -8.83 4.40
C PHE A 43 -4.53 -7.54 3.57
N VAL A 44 -3.36 -6.97 3.36
CA VAL A 44 -3.22 -5.76 2.55
C VAL A 44 -3.65 -6.03 1.11
N ASP A 45 -3.23 -7.16 0.57
CA ASP A 45 -3.59 -7.53 -0.80
C ASP A 45 -5.11 -7.65 -0.93
N ASP A 46 -5.77 -8.28 0.02
CA ASP A 46 -7.21 -8.39 0.02
C ASP A 46 -7.88 -7.01 0.10
N LEU A 47 -7.36 -6.15 0.96
CA LEU A 47 -7.88 -4.81 1.12
C LEU A 47 -7.80 -4.02 -0.19
N ILE A 48 -6.64 -4.04 -0.83
CA ILE A 48 -6.42 -3.30 -2.07
C ILE A 48 -7.29 -3.84 -3.20
N THR A 49 -7.44 -5.14 -3.25
CA THR A 49 -8.26 -5.77 -4.30
C THR A 49 -9.71 -5.32 -4.21
N GLY A 50 -10.19 -5.01 -3.00
CA GLY A 50 -11.56 -4.57 -2.82
C GLY A 50 -11.81 -3.09 -3.08
N TRP A 51 -10.77 -2.32 -3.37
CA TRP A 51 -10.95 -0.88 -3.57
C TRP A 51 -11.61 -0.56 -4.89
N SER A 52 -12.43 0.50 -4.88
CA SER A 52 -12.94 1.08 -6.11
C SER A 52 -11.83 1.93 -6.75
N VAL A 53 -12.08 2.35 -8.00
CA VAL A 53 -11.15 3.24 -8.69
C VAL A 53 -10.91 4.51 -7.90
N ASN A 54 -11.99 5.10 -7.34
CA ASN A 54 -11.86 6.33 -6.56
C ASN A 54 -11.04 6.12 -5.30
N GLN A 55 -11.27 5.00 -4.61
CA GLN A 55 -10.50 4.69 -3.41
C GLN A 55 -9.02 4.49 -3.74
N SER A 56 -8.73 3.75 -4.79
CA SER A 56 -7.35 3.51 -5.21
C SER A 56 -6.65 4.82 -5.54
N LYS A 57 -7.33 5.71 -6.27
CA LYS A 57 -6.75 6.99 -6.65
C LYS A 57 -6.47 7.86 -5.43
N ALA A 58 -7.43 7.95 -4.51
CA ALA A 58 -7.27 8.77 -3.30
C ALA A 58 -6.12 8.25 -2.44
N VAL A 59 -6.05 6.94 -2.23
CA VAL A 59 -4.99 6.35 -1.43
C VAL A 59 -3.63 6.54 -2.09
N TYR A 60 -3.56 6.38 -3.40
CA TYR A 60 -2.31 6.61 -4.12
C TYR A 60 -1.82 8.04 -3.92
N LEU A 61 -2.71 9.02 -4.03
CA LEU A 61 -2.31 10.40 -3.85
C LEU A 61 -1.91 10.70 -2.40
N SER A 62 -2.60 10.07 -1.44
CA SER A 62 -2.30 10.28 -0.04
C SER A 62 -1.01 9.59 0.40
N VAL A 63 -0.89 8.30 0.14
CA VAL A 63 0.24 7.51 0.62
C VAL A 63 1.40 7.57 -0.36
N GLY A 64 1.12 7.41 -1.63
CA GLY A 64 2.18 7.38 -2.64
C GLY A 64 2.79 8.72 -2.94
N LYS A 65 1.97 9.76 -3.00
CA LYS A 65 2.44 11.12 -3.30
C LYS A 65 2.60 12.00 -2.07
N GLY A 66 2.07 11.58 -0.93
CA GLY A 66 2.17 12.37 0.29
C GLY A 66 1.34 13.63 0.30
N LEU A 67 0.28 13.71 -0.49
CA LEU A 67 -0.53 14.91 -0.57
C LEU A 67 -1.48 15.02 0.63
N SER A 68 -1.77 16.27 1.04
CA SER A 68 -2.78 16.53 2.05
C SER A 68 -4.16 16.28 1.46
N GLN A 69 -5.17 16.11 2.32
CA GLN A 69 -6.53 15.93 1.86
C GLN A 69 -7.01 17.10 1.02
N ALA A 70 -6.61 18.31 1.37
CA ALA A 70 -6.98 19.50 0.59
C ALA A 70 -6.40 19.44 -0.82
N ASN A 71 -5.15 19.04 -0.94
CA ASN A 71 -4.50 18.93 -2.25
C ASN A 71 -5.08 17.78 -3.06
N ILE A 72 -5.42 16.68 -2.42
CA ILE A 72 -6.09 15.58 -3.10
C ILE A 72 -7.44 16.05 -3.65
N ALA A 73 -8.20 16.75 -2.83
CA ALA A 73 -9.52 17.26 -3.25
C ALA A 73 -9.40 18.13 -4.48
N ASN A 74 -8.42 19.01 -4.51
CA ASN A 74 -8.18 19.86 -5.67
C ASN A 74 -7.80 19.03 -6.90
N SER A 75 -6.98 18.02 -6.70
CA SER A 75 -6.48 17.19 -7.79
C SER A 75 -7.59 16.40 -8.48
N ILE A 76 -8.55 15.90 -7.71
CA ILE A 76 -9.60 15.04 -8.25
C ILE A 76 -10.95 15.77 -8.37
N ALA A 77 -10.98 17.08 -8.13
CA ALA A 77 -12.18 17.91 -8.25
C ALA A 77 -13.30 17.43 -7.34
N LYS A 78 -12.96 17.09 -6.10
CA LYS A 78 -13.92 16.69 -5.08
C LYS A 78 -13.73 17.57 -3.85
N SER A 79 -14.70 17.50 -2.93
CA SER A 79 -14.56 18.24 -1.67
C SER A 79 -13.58 17.51 -0.75
N GLN A 80 -12.99 18.28 0.17
CA GLN A 80 -12.09 17.69 1.16
C GLN A 80 -12.84 16.67 2.03
N GLN A 81 -14.12 16.96 2.33
CA GLN A 81 -14.93 16.03 3.09
C GLN A 81 -15.14 14.71 2.35
N ASN A 82 -15.34 14.80 1.04
CA ASN A 82 -15.48 13.60 0.20
C ASN A 82 -14.19 12.77 0.23
N VAL A 83 -13.04 13.44 0.12
CA VAL A 83 -11.74 12.77 0.18
C VAL A 83 -11.58 12.06 1.53
N SER A 84 -11.92 12.74 2.61
CA SER A 84 -11.81 12.15 3.94
C SER A 84 -12.64 10.88 4.06
N LYS A 85 -13.88 10.91 3.56
CA LYS A 85 -14.76 9.75 3.58
C LYS A 85 -14.20 8.61 2.73
N THR A 86 -13.67 8.95 1.56
CA THR A 86 -13.09 7.96 0.66
C THR A 86 -11.91 7.26 1.30
N LEU A 87 -11.00 8.01 1.90
CA LEU A 87 -9.83 7.44 2.56
C LEU A 87 -10.22 6.58 3.75
N THR A 88 -11.23 7.02 4.52
CA THR A 88 -11.71 6.25 5.65
C THR A 88 -12.33 4.93 5.20
N SER A 89 -13.15 4.96 4.16
CA SER A 89 -13.77 3.75 3.65
C SER A 89 -12.76 2.80 3.03
N ALA A 90 -11.66 3.33 2.48
CA ALA A 90 -10.58 2.51 1.95
C ALA A 90 -9.68 1.96 3.06
N LYS A 91 -9.89 2.38 4.29
CA LYS A 91 -9.10 1.94 5.44
C LYS A 91 -7.63 2.28 5.27
N GLU A 92 -7.39 3.50 4.79
CA GLU A 92 -6.04 3.99 4.54
C GLU A 92 -5.16 3.90 5.80
N SER A 93 -5.74 4.17 6.96
CA SER A 93 -4.96 4.14 8.20
C SER A 93 -4.38 2.76 8.50
N LEU A 94 -5.09 1.70 8.13
CA LEU A 94 -4.57 0.35 8.30
C LEU A 94 -3.41 0.08 7.36
N LEU A 95 -3.52 0.55 6.13
CA LEU A 95 -2.43 0.42 5.17
C LEU A 95 -1.19 1.16 5.67
N VAL A 96 -1.37 2.39 6.16
CA VAL A 96 -0.25 3.18 6.67
C VAL A 96 0.42 2.47 7.85
N ARG A 97 -0.38 1.88 8.74
CA ARG A 97 0.18 1.13 9.87
C ARG A 97 1.03 -0.04 9.40
N PHE A 98 0.54 -0.77 8.40
CA PHE A 98 1.30 -1.90 7.87
C PHE A 98 2.59 -1.42 7.23
N VAL A 99 2.53 -0.39 6.39
CA VAL A 99 3.70 0.13 5.70
C VAL A 99 4.73 0.64 6.71
N THR A 100 4.28 1.34 7.73
CA THR A 100 5.17 1.86 8.77
C THR A 100 5.87 0.71 9.50
N ARG A 101 5.12 -0.34 9.82
CA ARG A 101 5.72 -1.50 10.48
C ARG A 101 6.71 -2.20 9.57
N PHE A 102 6.36 -2.34 8.30
CA PHE A 102 7.26 -2.94 7.32
C PHE A 102 8.57 -2.17 7.25
N GLU A 103 8.49 -0.85 7.14
CA GLU A 103 9.68 -0.02 7.07
C GLU A 103 10.53 -0.13 8.32
N THR A 104 9.89 -0.18 9.47
CA THR A 104 10.59 -0.32 10.75
C THR A 104 11.36 -1.63 10.81
N ILE A 105 10.72 -2.71 10.39
CA ILE A 105 11.37 -4.03 10.39
C ILE A 105 12.56 -4.06 9.45
N ILE A 106 12.38 -3.52 8.25
CA ILE A 106 13.47 -3.47 7.26
C ILE A 106 14.64 -2.66 7.80
N GLN A 107 14.35 -1.49 8.38
CA GLN A 107 15.41 -0.63 8.91
C GLN A 107 16.18 -1.33 10.03
N LYS A 108 15.46 -2.05 10.87
CA LYS A 108 16.07 -2.77 11.97
C LYS A 108 17.05 -3.83 11.49
N HIS A 109 16.70 -4.53 10.43
CA HIS A 109 17.55 -5.58 9.90
C HIS A 109 18.77 -5.04 9.17
N LYS A 110 18.72 -3.80 8.72
CA LYS A 110 19.83 -3.16 8.07
C LYS A 110 20.91 -2.72 9.07
N GLU A 111 20.52 -2.52 10.31
CA GLU A 111 21.44 -2.12 11.36
C GLU A 111 22.14 -3.34 11.93
#